data_ba5c792051001b363fa2ed27d24910aa
#
_entry.id   ba5c792051001b363fa2ed27d24910aa
#
_cell.length_a   1.000
_cell.length_b   1.000
_cell.length_c   1.000
_cell.angle_alpha   90.00
_cell.angle_beta   90.00
_cell.angle_gamma   90.00
#
_symmetry.space_group_name_H-M   'P 1'
#
loop_
_entity.id
_entity.type
_entity.pdbx_description
1 polymer ?
#
loop_
_entity_poly.entity_id
_entity_poly.type
_entity_poly.pdbx_seq_one_letter_code
_entity_poly.pdbx_strand_id
1 'polypeptide(L)'
;PAAIARALDAWISGPPALRGDGDAIRELLVEKLTTAGGEVRSGAVAEANVSWGKRSSLVLANGDEIGVGQIVASRSPQQLIDLLGKKAPKRLSELAEGMTIAGYRYTLNIVLDEAGVPEHMAPTVAVVSAPDKAPAGDAAFSIHLGETDDAGRVVVTIASVLPSDGALEPDRLIAKCMALRAGLWRRLGEVMPFFEKHLVLAHSPFEATPPQVPGGRGSYDVPKYLPLAMTPVWKGTQPATADTAATSYVSGLKNLTLTGDQILPALGIEGSLVSGWSAAKIACALAGKKKDYLRDEVVGAAS
;
A
#
# COMPACT_ATOMS: atom_id res chain seq x y z
N PRO A 1 0.61 -3.06 -20.88
CA PRO A 1 -0.46 -3.94 -21.37
C PRO A 1 -1.18 -4.69 -20.26
N ALA A 2 -0.47 -5.37 -19.31
CA ALA A 2 -1.13 -6.15 -18.25
C ALA A 2 -1.91 -5.26 -17.27
N ALA A 3 -1.37 -4.11 -16.87
CA ALA A 3 -2.07 -3.15 -16.00
C ALA A 3 -3.31 -2.57 -16.69
N ILE A 4 -3.22 -2.31 -17.99
CA ILE A 4 -4.37 -1.84 -18.78
C ILE A 4 -5.43 -2.94 -18.91
N ALA A 5 -5.02 -4.18 -19.18
CA ALA A 5 -5.95 -5.32 -19.26
C ALA A 5 -6.69 -5.53 -17.93
N ARG A 6 -6.00 -5.40 -16.80
CA ARG A 6 -6.64 -5.46 -15.47
C ARG A 6 -7.60 -4.31 -15.21
N ALA A 7 -7.20 -3.08 -15.57
CA ALA A 7 -8.09 -1.93 -15.41
C ALA A 7 -9.37 -2.11 -16.26
N LEU A 8 -9.24 -2.62 -17.47
CA LEU A 8 -10.38 -2.94 -18.32
C LEU A 8 -11.24 -4.07 -17.75
N ASP A 9 -10.63 -5.13 -17.22
CA ASP A 9 -11.36 -6.22 -16.57
C ASP A 9 -12.13 -5.72 -15.34
N ALA A 10 -11.49 -4.93 -14.47
CA ALA A 10 -12.15 -4.31 -13.33
C ALA A 10 -13.28 -3.34 -13.73
N TRP A 11 -13.17 -2.68 -14.88
CA TRP A 11 -14.24 -1.84 -15.41
C TRP A 11 -15.43 -2.63 -15.94
N ILE A 12 -15.17 -3.79 -16.56
CA ILE A 12 -16.21 -4.65 -17.14
C ILE A 12 -16.87 -5.52 -16.06
N SER A 13 -16.07 -6.14 -15.22
CA SER A 13 -16.52 -7.10 -14.19
C SER A 13 -16.88 -6.44 -12.84
N GLY A 14 -16.50 -5.19 -12.67
CA GLY A 14 -16.50 -4.49 -11.39
C GLY A 14 -15.29 -4.87 -10.52
N PRO A 15 -14.77 -3.93 -9.69
CA PRO A 15 -13.72 -4.27 -8.74
C PRO A 15 -14.27 -5.22 -7.66
N PRO A 16 -13.56 -6.31 -7.31
CA PRO A 16 -13.97 -7.16 -6.21
C PRO A 16 -13.95 -6.33 -4.91
N ALA A 17 -15.07 -6.31 -4.21
CA ALA A 17 -15.17 -5.70 -2.90
C ALA A 17 -14.76 -6.73 -1.83
N LEU A 18 -13.83 -6.36 -0.97
CA LEU A 18 -13.55 -7.14 0.24
C LEU A 18 -14.60 -6.80 1.29
N ARG A 19 -15.24 -7.82 1.84
CA ARG A 19 -16.11 -7.66 3.01
C ARG A 19 -15.21 -7.47 4.23
N GLY A 20 -15.45 -6.41 5.00
CA GLY A 20 -14.62 -5.99 6.12
C GLY A 20 -13.64 -4.87 5.75
N ASP A 21 -12.81 -4.53 6.71
CA ASP A 21 -11.77 -3.51 6.55
C ASP A 21 -10.41 -4.11 6.12
N GLY A 22 -9.39 -3.26 6.01
CA GLY A 22 -8.03 -3.72 5.67
C GLY A 22 -7.42 -4.66 6.70
N ASP A 23 -7.90 -4.64 7.93
CA ASP A 23 -7.44 -5.53 9.00
C ASP A 23 -7.93 -6.96 8.80
N ALA A 24 -9.08 -7.20 8.16
CA ALA A 24 -9.61 -8.53 7.89
C ALA A 24 -8.63 -9.40 7.06
N ILE A 25 -7.96 -8.82 6.05
CA ILE A 25 -6.93 -9.54 5.29
C ILE A 25 -5.72 -9.87 6.17
N ARG A 26 -5.29 -8.90 6.96
CA ARG A 26 -4.15 -9.08 7.86
C ARG A 26 -4.44 -10.16 8.89
N GLU A 27 -5.60 -10.15 9.51
CA GLU A 27 -6.04 -11.14 10.48
C GLU A 27 -6.11 -12.54 9.86
N LEU A 28 -6.69 -12.69 8.69
CA LEU A 28 -6.72 -13.96 7.94
C LEU A 28 -5.30 -14.49 7.65
N LEU A 29 -4.38 -13.61 7.24
CA LEU A 29 -3.00 -14.03 6.97
C LEU A 29 -2.25 -14.41 8.24
N VAL A 30 -2.47 -13.68 9.34
CA VAL A 30 -1.90 -14.00 10.65
C VAL A 30 -2.45 -15.33 11.17
N GLU A 31 -3.76 -15.57 11.08
CA GLU A 31 -4.38 -16.84 11.46
C GLU A 31 -3.77 -18.01 10.68
N LYS A 32 -3.68 -17.89 9.36
CA LYS A 32 -3.05 -18.94 8.52
C LYS A 32 -1.59 -19.17 8.86
N LEU A 33 -0.83 -18.10 9.13
CA LEU A 33 0.57 -18.18 9.53
C LEU A 33 0.72 -18.92 10.87
N THR A 34 -0.05 -18.54 11.88
CA THR A 34 0.03 -19.14 13.22
C THR A 34 -0.47 -20.59 13.22
N THR A 35 -1.52 -20.90 12.48
CA THR A 35 -2.01 -22.28 12.26
C THR A 35 -0.95 -23.15 11.59
N ALA A 36 -0.13 -22.58 10.72
CA ALA A 36 1.00 -23.27 10.11
C ALA A 36 2.26 -23.35 11.01
N GLY A 37 2.18 -22.92 12.28
CA GLY A 37 3.28 -22.89 13.24
C GLY A 37 4.22 -21.70 13.09
N GLY A 38 3.83 -20.68 12.34
CA GLY A 38 4.57 -19.42 12.25
C GLY A 38 4.33 -18.51 13.46
N GLU A 39 5.22 -17.54 13.64
CA GLU A 39 5.14 -16.56 14.73
C GLU A 39 5.19 -15.13 14.17
N VAL A 40 4.35 -14.24 14.68
CA VAL A 40 4.40 -12.81 14.42
C VAL A 40 5.08 -12.12 15.59
N ARG A 41 6.17 -11.43 15.29
CA ARG A 41 6.89 -10.60 16.28
C ARG A 41 6.82 -9.13 15.86
N SER A 42 6.49 -8.29 16.80
CA SER A 42 6.63 -6.85 16.64
C SER A 42 8.03 -6.42 17.07
N GLY A 43 8.63 -5.53 16.32
CA GLY A 43 9.95 -4.97 16.61
C GLY A 43 10.62 -4.42 15.37
N ALA A 44 11.52 -3.46 15.56
CA ALA A 44 12.34 -2.94 14.47
C ALA A 44 13.62 -3.77 14.33
N VAL A 45 13.95 -4.14 13.09
CA VAL A 45 15.26 -4.71 12.76
C VAL A 45 16.25 -3.56 12.60
N ALA A 46 17.29 -3.58 13.42
CA ALA A 46 18.35 -2.57 13.41
C ALA A 46 19.49 -2.94 12.44
N GLU A 47 19.82 -4.24 12.32
CA GLU A 47 20.89 -4.72 11.46
C GLU A 47 20.52 -6.09 10.87
N ALA A 48 20.95 -6.35 9.64
CA ALA A 48 20.86 -7.65 9.01
C ALA A 48 22.26 -8.20 8.68
N ASN A 49 22.65 -9.30 9.33
CA ASN A 49 23.90 -9.99 9.09
C ASN A 49 23.70 -11.13 8.10
N VAL A 50 23.78 -10.83 6.81
CA VAL A 50 23.60 -11.80 5.74
C VAL A 50 24.97 -12.24 5.21
N SER A 51 25.30 -13.52 5.35
CA SER A 51 26.58 -14.07 4.93
C SER A 51 26.40 -15.19 3.94
N TRP A 52 27.21 -15.20 2.88
CA TRP A 52 27.22 -16.29 1.91
C TRP A 52 27.71 -17.60 2.56
N GLY A 53 26.83 -18.61 2.58
CA GLY A 53 27.17 -19.95 3.11
C GLY A 53 27.28 -20.07 4.63
N LYS A 54 27.03 -19.02 5.39
CA LYS A 54 26.97 -19.02 6.85
C LYS A 54 25.54 -18.75 7.32
N ARG A 55 25.25 -19.04 8.60
CA ARG A 55 23.98 -18.64 9.22
C ARG A 55 23.85 -17.12 9.18
N SER A 56 22.73 -16.65 8.68
CA SER A 56 22.36 -15.23 8.73
C SER A 56 21.68 -14.93 10.04
N SER A 57 21.75 -13.69 10.48
CA SER A 57 21.02 -13.24 11.66
C SER A 57 20.42 -11.84 11.43
N LEU A 58 19.36 -11.57 12.17
CA LEU A 58 18.74 -10.26 12.30
C LEU A 58 18.95 -9.77 13.72
N VAL A 59 19.43 -8.54 13.86
CA VAL A 59 19.55 -7.88 15.16
C VAL A 59 18.36 -6.92 15.30
N LEU A 60 17.59 -7.10 16.35
CA LEU A 60 16.47 -6.23 16.67
C LEU A 60 16.96 -4.98 17.42
N ALA A 61 16.14 -3.92 17.43
CA ALA A 61 16.48 -2.66 18.10
C ALA A 61 16.66 -2.79 19.62
N ASN A 62 16.10 -3.85 20.23
CA ASN A 62 16.31 -4.19 21.65
C ASN A 62 17.62 -4.98 21.91
N GLY A 63 18.39 -5.28 20.87
CA GLY A 63 19.64 -6.02 20.95
C GLY A 63 19.53 -7.54 20.79
N ASP A 64 18.31 -8.09 20.67
CA ASP A 64 18.12 -9.53 20.45
C ASP A 64 18.62 -9.93 19.07
N GLU A 65 19.29 -11.08 18.98
CA GLU A 65 19.75 -11.64 17.73
C GLU A 65 18.96 -12.91 17.36
N ILE A 66 18.40 -12.93 16.15
CA ILE A 66 17.61 -14.03 15.63
C ILE A 66 18.37 -14.68 14.48
N GLY A 67 18.79 -15.95 14.64
CA GLY A 67 19.39 -16.74 13.58
C GLY A 67 18.36 -17.16 12.54
N VAL A 68 18.68 -16.95 11.24
CA VAL A 68 17.76 -17.23 10.13
C VAL A 68 18.47 -17.96 8.99
N GLY A 69 17.75 -18.86 8.31
CA GLY A 69 18.24 -19.57 7.13
C GLY A 69 17.98 -18.82 5.82
N GLN A 70 16.80 -18.23 5.72
CA GLN A 70 16.35 -17.44 4.57
C GLN A 70 15.64 -16.19 5.07
N ILE A 71 15.83 -15.08 4.37
CA ILE A 71 15.16 -13.80 4.62
C ILE A 71 14.30 -13.46 3.41
N VAL A 72 13.04 -13.18 3.63
CA VAL A 72 12.14 -12.58 2.65
C VAL A 72 11.82 -11.16 3.14
N ALA A 73 12.30 -10.16 2.42
CA ALA A 73 12.27 -8.78 2.86
C ALA A 73 11.31 -7.93 2.02
N SER A 74 10.31 -7.35 2.68
CA SER A 74 9.38 -6.38 2.07
C SER A 74 9.85 -4.92 2.22
N ARG A 75 11.17 -4.72 2.29
CA ARG A 75 11.81 -3.40 2.36
C ARG A 75 12.31 -3.00 0.99
N SER A 76 12.35 -1.68 0.71
CA SER A 76 12.95 -1.18 -0.51
C SER A 76 14.46 -1.51 -0.58
N PRO A 77 15.06 -1.61 -1.79
CA PRO A 77 16.49 -1.85 -1.92
C PRO A 77 17.34 -0.86 -1.11
N GLN A 78 16.96 0.43 -1.06
CA GLN A 78 17.67 1.43 -0.26
C GLN A 78 17.61 1.12 1.24
N GLN A 79 16.43 0.79 1.78
CA GLN A 79 16.29 0.42 3.19
C GLN A 79 17.10 -0.84 3.55
N LEU A 80 17.25 -1.76 2.60
CA LEU A 80 18.08 -2.96 2.80
C LEU A 80 19.57 -2.63 2.75
N ILE A 81 19.99 -1.67 1.93
CA ILE A 81 21.37 -1.17 1.92
C ILE A 81 21.70 -0.58 3.30
N ASP A 82 20.80 0.20 3.87
CA ASP A 82 20.97 0.81 5.19
C ASP A 82 21.09 -0.26 6.29
N LEU A 83 20.27 -1.33 6.23
CA LEU A 83 20.31 -2.45 7.19
C LEU A 83 21.56 -3.35 7.05
N LEU A 84 22.04 -3.54 5.84
CA LEU A 84 23.21 -4.39 5.54
C LEU A 84 24.54 -3.62 5.68
N GLY A 85 24.49 -2.30 5.62
CA GLY A 85 25.64 -1.41 5.68
C GLY A 85 26.71 -1.77 4.63
N LYS A 86 27.95 -1.89 5.07
CA LYS A 86 29.10 -2.21 4.19
C LYS A 86 29.01 -3.60 3.52
N LYS A 87 28.11 -4.46 3.98
CA LYS A 87 27.89 -5.83 3.43
C LYS A 87 26.84 -5.85 2.31
N ALA A 88 26.23 -4.70 2.00
CA ALA A 88 25.26 -4.60 0.93
C ALA A 88 25.88 -4.99 -0.42
N PRO A 89 25.29 -5.92 -1.18
CA PRO A 89 25.82 -6.30 -2.48
C PRO A 89 25.57 -5.18 -3.51
N LYS A 90 26.48 -5.03 -4.47
CA LYS A 90 26.35 -4.06 -5.58
C LYS A 90 25.00 -4.14 -6.29
N ARG A 91 24.45 -5.34 -6.39
CA ARG A 91 23.13 -5.56 -7.00
C ARG A 91 22.00 -4.78 -6.32
N LEU A 92 22.01 -4.60 -5.00
CA LEU A 92 21.02 -3.78 -4.31
C LEU A 92 21.16 -2.30 -4.68
N SER A 93 22.37 -1.79 -4.83
CA SER A 93 22.61 -0.42 -5.30
C SER A 93 22.08 -0.21 -6.71
N GLU A 94 22.36 -1.13 -7.62
CA GLU A 94 21.83 -1.12 -8.99
C GLU A 94 20.28 -1.14 -9.02
N LEU A 95 19.67 -1.92 -8.13
CA LEU A 95 18.21 -1.96 -8.01
C LEU A 95 17.66 -0.64 -7.44
N ALA A 96 18.31 -0.08 -6.43
CA ALA A 96 17.91 1.21 -5.86
C ALA A 96 17.99 2.36 -6.88
N GLU A 97 19.09 2.42 -7.65
CA GLU A 97 19.27 3.37 -8.74
C GLU A 97 18.24 3.19 -9.87
N GLY A 98 17.80 1.95 -10.09
CA GLY A 98 16.78 1.57 -11.08
C GLY A 98 15.35 1.86 -10.64
N MET A 99 15.13 2.49 -9.48
CA MET A 99 13.80 2.81 -8.95
C MET A 99 13.66 4.29 -8.66
N THR A 100 12.49 4.83 -8.95
CA THR A 100 12.11 6.20 -8.58
C THR A 100 10.75 6.22 -7.91
N ILE A 101 10.50 7.24 -7.10
CA ILE A 101 9.17 7.50 -6.55
C ILE A 101 8.39 8.31 -7.59
N ALA A 102 7.32 7.73 -8.13
CA ALA A 102 6.41 8.40 -9.07
C ALA A 102 5.31 9.18 -8.36
N GLY A 103 5.11 8.94 -7.07
CA GLY A 103 4.11 9.60 -6.26
C GLY A 103 3.93 8.95 -4.90
N TYR A 104 2.90 9.37 -4.19
CA TYR A 104 2.53 8.84 -2.89
C TYR A 104 1.04 8.51 -2.87
N ARG A 105 0.66 7.42 -2.20
CA ARG A 105 -0.76 7.09 -1.99
C ARG A 105 -1.35 8.11 -1.01
N TYR A 106 -2.45 8.73 -1.42
CA TYR A 106 -3.17 9.70 -0.61
C TYR A 106 -4.62 9.24 -0.42
N THR A 107 -5.13 9.38 0.78
CA THR A 107 -6.53 9.15 1.12
C THR A 107 -7.10 10.33 1.90
N LEU A 108 -8.35 10.66 1.59
CA LEU A 108 -9.17 11.59 2.34
C LEU A 108 -10.43 10.86 2.76
N ASN A 109 -10.65 10.74 4.06
CA ASN A 109 -11.84 10.13 4.63
C ASN A 109 -12.81 11.22 5.04
N ILE A 110 -14.06 11.07 4.64
CA ILE A 110 -15.15 11.98 4.96
C ILE A 110 -16.27 11.16 5.57
N VAL A 111 -16.82 11.60 6.68
CA VAL A 111 -18.04 11.04 7.27
C VAL A 111 -19.19 11.96 6.93
N LEU A 112 -20.21 11.41 6.29
CA LEU A 112 -21.44 12.12 5.92
C LEU A 112 -22.65 11.51 6.61
N ASP A 113 -23.67 12.31 6.87
CA ASP A 113 -25.01 11.76 7.01
C ASP A 113 -25.43 11.12 5.68
N GLU A 114 -26.13 10.00 5.69
CA GLU A 114 -26.52 9.24 4.49
C GLU A 114 -27.22 10.09 3.42
N ALA A 115 -28.00 11.07 3.85
CA ALA A 115 -28.67 12.04 2.95
C ALA A 115 -27.69 12.90 2.12
N GLY A 116 -26.41 12.92 2.46
CA GLY A 116 -25.34 13.57 1.69
C GLY A 116 -24.78 12.72 0.55
N VAL A 117 -25.16 11.44 0.46
CA VAL A 117 -24.75 10.54 -0.61
C VAL A 117 -25.81 10.53 -1.70
N PRO A 118 -25.44 10.74 -2.98
CA PRO A 118 -26.40 10.70 -4.07
C PRO A 118 -27.14 9.35 -4.15
N GLU A 119 -28.44 9.39 -4.38
CA GLU A 119 -29.26 8.19 -4.54
C GLU A 119 -28.70 7.32 -5.69
N HIS A 120 -28.63 6.01 -5.47
CA HIS A 120 -28.07 5.04 -6.41
C HIS A 120 -26.58 5.22 -6.78
N MET A 121 -25.82 6.00 -6.01
CA MET A 121 -24.37 6.04 -6.20
C MET A 121 -23.76 4.67 -5.94
N ALA A 122 -22.93 4.20 -6.88
CA ALA A 122 -22.25 2.91 -6.73
C ALA A 122 -21.28 2.91 -5.53
N PRO A 123 -21.09 1.78 -4.83
CA PRO A 123 -20.17 1.67 -3.70
C PRO A 123 -18.73 2.06 -4.04
N THR A 124 -18.35 1.92 -5.31
CA THR A 124 -17.05 2.35 -5.82
C THR A 124 -17.23 3.10 -7.11
N VAL A 125 -16.68 4.31 -7.18
CA VAL A 125 -16.76 5.19 -8.35
C VAL A 125 -15.36 5.63 -8.73
N ALA A 126 -14.97 5.45 -9.99
CA ALA A 126 -13.76 6.04 -10.55
C ALA A 126 -14.12 7.38 -11.21
N VAL A 127 -13.45 8.44 -10.79
CA VAL A 127 -13.65 9.79 -11.35
C VAL A 127 -12.42 10.16 -12.18
N VAL A 128 -12.65 10.49 -13.45
CA VAL A 128 -11.63 11.03 -14.37
C VAL A 128 -12.07 12.42 -14.76
N SER A 129 -11.52 13.43 -14.11
CA SER A 129 -11.90 14.84 -14.31
C SER A 129 -11.07 15.54 -15.38
N ALA A 130 -9.91 14.97 -15.75
CA ALA A 130 -9.05 15.49 -16.79
C ALA A 130 -8.40 14.32 -17.58
N PRO A 131 -9.07 13.77 -18.60
CA PRO A 131 -8.62 12.57 -19.32
C PRO A 131 -7.34 12.79 -20.15
N ASP A 132 -7.00 14.03 -20.41
CA ASP A 132 -5.77 14.47 -21.10
C ASP A 132 -4.53 14.52 -20.19
N LYS A 133 -4.74 14.38 -18.87
CA LYS A 133 -3.66 14.39 -17.86
C LYS A 133 -3.31 12.98 -17.39
N ALA A 134 -2.16 12.86 -16.75
CA ALA A 134 -1.80 11.63 -16.05
C ALA A 134 -2.88 11.28 -15.01
N PRO A 135 -3.24 9.99 -14.85
CA PRO A 135 -4.30 9.56 -13.93
C PRO A 135 -3.82 9.63 -12.46
N ALA A 136 -3.64 10.83 -11.95
CA ALA A 136 -3.14 11.11 -10.62
C ALA A 136 -3.69 12.46 -10.11
N GLY A 137 -3.58 12.69 -8.82
CA GLY A 137 -4.03 13.92 -8.18
C GLY A 137 -5.55 14.10 -8.24
N ASP A 138 -6.00 15.31 -8.50
CA ASP A 138 -7.41 15.62 -8.71
C ASP A 138 -7.88 15.36 -10.15
N ALA A 139 -6.97 14.97 -11.06
CA ALA A 139 -7.32 14.58 -12.43
C ALA A 139 -7.97 13.20 -12.50
N ALA A 140 -7.58 12.27 -11.61
CA ALA A 140 -8.20 10.95 -11.49
C ALA A 140 -8.10 10.45 -10.04
N PHE A 141 -9.22 9.98 -9.51
CA PHE A 141 -9.32 9.45 -8.14
C PHE A 141 -10.47 8.45 -8.05
N SER A 142 -10.48 7.66 -6.98
CA SER A 142 -11.62 6.79 -6.67
C SER A 142 -12.35 7.27 -5.43
N ILE A 143 -13.66 6.99 -5.40
CA ILE A 143 -14.54 7.20 -4.26
C ILE A 143 -15.04 5.83 -3.83
N HIS A 144 -14.94 5.51 -2.55
CA HIS A 144 -15.45 4.29 -1.96
C HIS A 144 -16.43 4.65 -0.85
N LEU A 145 -17.64 4.12 -0.94
CA LEU A 145 -18.67 4.28 0.08
C LEU A 145 -18.59 3.08 1.03
N GLY A 146 -18.46 3.36 2.33
CA GLY A 146 -18.63 2.36 3.37
C GLY A 146 -20.11 2.00 3.57
N GLU A 147 -20.37 1.02 4.42
CA GLU A 147 -21.73 0.70 4.85
C GLU A 147 -22.26 1.83 5.76
N THR A 148 -23.56 2.06 5.71
CA THR A 148 -24.22 3.01 6.61
C THR A 148 -24.22 2.44 8.04
N ASP A 149 -23.79 3.21 9.01
CA ASP A 149 -23.81 2.83 10.43
C ASP A 149 -25.20 3.00 11.05
N ASP A 150 -25.38 2.52 12.29
CA ASP A 150 -26.66 2.60 13.05
C ASP A 150 -27.08 4.04 13.31
N ALA A 151 -26.23 5.02 13.15
CA ALA A 151 -26.51 6.45 13.29
C ALA A 151 -26.88 7.12 11.95
N GLY A 152 -26.98 6.34 10.86
CA GLY A 152 -27.26 6.86 9.51
C GLY A 152 -26.08 7.60 8.89
N ARG A 153 -24.84 7.19 9.19
CA ARG A 153 -23.62 7.82 8.69
C ARG A 153 -22.88 6.89 7.75
N VAL A 154 -22.27 7.48 6.74
CA VAL A 154 -21.46 6.77 5.74
C VAL A 154 -20.06 7.33 5.75
N VAL A 155 -19.07 6.43 5.74
CA VAL A 155 -17.67 6.81 5.50
C VAL A 155 -17.43 6.81 4.00
N VAL A 156 -17.02 7.96 3.47
CA VAL A 156 -16.63 8.14 2.07
C VAL A 156 -15.11 8.26 2.02
N THR A 157 -14.45 7.28 1.44
CA THR A 157 -12.99 7.30 1.25
C THR A 157 -12.65 7.70 -0.17
N ILE A 158 -11.92 8.80 -0.30
CA ILE A 158 -11.39 9.28 -1.57
C ILE A 158 -9.93 8.89 -1.65
N ALA A 159 -9.54 8.12 -2.67
CA ALA A 159 -8.18 7.67 -2.86
C ALA A 159 -7.60 8.18 -4.18
N SER A 160 -6.38 8.71 -4.12
CA SER A 160 -5.63 9.17 -5.28
C SER A 160 -4.13 8.96 -5.10
N VAL A 161 -3.36 9.27 -6.13
CA VAL A 161 -1.90 9.33 -6.08
C VAL A 161 -1.47 10.79 -6.12
N LEU A 162 -0.78 11.26 -5.09
CA LEU A 162 -0.09 12.53 -5.11
C LEU A 162 1.14 12.42 -6.03
N PRO A 163 1.18 13.05 -7.21
CA PRO A 163 2.27 12.88 -8.15
C PRO A 163 3.56 13.50 -7.63
N SER A 164 4.68 12.82 -7.88
CA SER A 164 6.02 13.30 -7.54
C SER A 164 7.06 12.78 -8.52
N ASP A 165 8.09 13.54 -8.77
CA ASP A 165 9.25 13.13 -9.56
C ASP A 165 10.45 12.81 -8.65
N GLY A 166 10.24 11.94 -7.68
CA GLY A 166 11.23 11.54 -6.68
C GLY A 166 10.74 11.74 -5.24
N ALA A 167 11.64 11.57 -4.29
CA ALA A 167 11.36 11.80 -2.89
C ALA A 167 11.11 13.30 -2.63
N LEU A 168 10.14 13.58 -1.77
CA LEU A 168 9.79 14.94 -1.36
C LEU A 168 10.27 15.20 0.06
N GLU A 169 10.82 16.38 0.28
CA GLU A 169 11.08 16.88 1.62
C GLU A 169 9.74 17.05 2.38
N PRO A 170 9.72 16.83 3.72
CA PRO A 170 8.49 16.81 4.52
C PRO A 170 7.60 18.04 4.32
N ASP A 171 8.16 19.24 4.33
CA ASP A 171 7.39 20.48 4.17
C ASP A 171 6.75 20.59 2.78
N ARG A 172 7.49 20.16 1.74
CA ARG A 172 6.95 20.13 0.37
C ARG A 172 5.86 19.06 0.21
N LEU A 173 6.00 17.94 0.90
CA LEU A 173 5.00 16.88 0.92
C LEU A 173 3.72 17.38 1.56
N ILE A 174 3.79 18.02 2.72
CA ILE A 174 2.65 18.62 3.42
C ILE A 174 1.94 19.64 2.51
N ALA A 175 2.68 20.57 1.93
CA ALA A 175 2.11 21.59 1.04
C ALA A 175 1.38 20.96 -0.17
N LYS A 176 1.96 19.92 -0.77
CA LYS A 176 1.33 19.18 -1.88
C LYS A 176 0.09 18.41 -1.43
N CYS A 177 0.09 17.81 -0.24
CA CYS A 177 -1.10 17.15 0.34
C CYS A 177 -2.25 18.13 0.50
N MET A 178 -1.98 19.32 1.05
CA MET A 178 -3.00 20.35 1.22
C MET A 178 -3.58 20.82 -0.12
N ALA A 179 -2.73 21.02 -1.13
CA ALA A 179 -3.17 21.40 -2.48
C ALA A 179 -4.01 20.28 -3.12
N LEU A 180 -3.60 19.02 -2.99
CA LEU A 180 -4.36 17.87 -3.48
C LEU A 180 -5.71 17.77 -2.79
N ARG A 181 -5.74 17.90 -1.47
CA ARG A 181 -7.01 17.93 -0.69
C ARG A 181 -7.98 18.97 -1.23
N ALA A 182 -7.51 20.20 -1.44
CA ALA A 182 -8.37 21.27 -1.97
C ALA A 182 -8.89 20.96 -3.37
N GLY A 183 -8.06 20.34 -4.23
CA GLY A 183 -8.47 19.86 -5.54
C GLY A 183 -9.52 18.76 -5.46
N LEU A 184 -9.29 17.73 -4.68
CA LEU A 184 -10.23 16.62 -4.47
C LEU A 184 -11.56 17.08 -3.87
N TRP A 185 -11.51 18.01 -2.91
CA TRP A 185 -12.71 18.59 -2.29
C TRP A 185 -13.60 19.27 -3.32
N ARG A 186 -13.01 20.10 -4.17
CA ARG A 186 -13.74 20.76 -5.25
C ARG A 186 -14.35 19.74 -6.22
N ARG A 187 -13.59 18.71 -6.63
CA ARG A 187 -14.07 17.66 -7.53
C ARG A 187 -15.16 16.81 -6.91
N LEU A 188 -15.07 16.56 -5.60
CA LEU A 188 -16.13 15.86 -4.88
C LEU A 188 -17.45 16.64 -4.93
N GLY A 189 -17.42 17.96 -4.79
CA GLY A 189 -18.61 18.81 -4.93
C GLY A 189 -19.26 18.74 -6.32
N GLU A 190 -18.49 18.42 -7.38
CA GLU A 190 -19.02 18.20 -8.72
C GLU A 190 -19.74 16.83 -8.84
N VAL A 191 -19.28 15.82 -8.12
CA VAL A 191 -19.82 14.43 -8.14
C VAL A 191 -20.92 14.24 -7.10
N MET A 192 -20.77 14.85 -5.94
CA MET A 192 -21.68 14.78 -4.79
C MET A 192 -22.15 16.19 -4.41
N PRO A 193 -23.07 16.79 -5.18
CA PRO A 193 -23.57 18.12 -4.88
C PRO A 193 -24.19 18.13 -3.47
N PHE A 194 -23.91 19.18 -2.71
CA PHE A 194 -24.43 19.38 -1.35
C PHE A 194 -23.82 18.51 -0.24
N PHE A 195 -22.84 17.64 -0.52
CA PHE A 195 -22.20 16.81 0.52
C PHE A 195 -21.74 17.61 1.75
N GLU A 196 -21.30 18.86 1.54
CA GLU A 196 -20.84 19.75 2.63
C GLU A 196 -21.92 20.06 3.66
N LYS A 197 -23.21 20.04 3.27
CA LYS A 197 -24.33 20.26 4.19
C LYS A 197 -24.54 19.10 5.16
N HIS A 198 -24.07 17.91 4.75
CA HIS A 198 -24.21 16.67 5.48
C HIS A 198 -22.87 16.20 6.08
N LEU A 199 -21.87 17.08 6.04
CA LEU A 199 -20.54 16.76 6.52
C LEU A 199 -20.50 16.66 8.04
N VAL A 200 -20.13 15.50 8.56
CA VAL A 200 -19.91 15.24 9.99
C VAL A 200 -18.42 15.41 10.32
N LEU A 201 -17.54 14.86 9.50
CA LEU A 201 -16.10 14.87 9.73
C LEU A 201 -15.35 14.76 8.39
N ALA A 202 -14.19 15.40 8.29
CA ALA A 202 -13.23 15.18 7.20
C ALA A 202 -11.83 15.08 7.77
N HIS A 203 -11.08 14.05 7.34
CA HIS A 203 -9.75 13.75 7.83
C HIS A 203 -8.89 13.03 6.79
N SER A 204 -7.63 13.43 6.70
CA SER A 204 -6.59 12.66 6.01
C SER A 204 -5.55 12.17 7.00
N PRO A 205 -5.20 10.87 7.03
CA PRO A 205 -4.20 10.35 7.96
C PRO A 205 -2.78 10.85 7.68
N PHE A 206 -2.56 11.54 6.55
CA PHE A 206 -1.26 12.04 6.11
C PHE A 206 -1.04 13.53 6.40
N GLU A 207 -2.02 14.19 7.00
CA GLU A 207 -1.95 15.61 7.31
C GLU A 207 -1.82 15.82 8.83
N ALA A 208 -1.02 16.81 9.22
CA ALA A 208 -0.89 17.22 10.62
C ALA A 208 -2.12 17.99 11.14
N THR A 209 -3.08 18.28 10.26
CA THR A 209 -4.30 19.00 10.61
C THR A 209 -5.26 18.07 11.34
N PRO A 210 -5.78 18.45 12.51
CA PRO A 210 -6.78 17.64 13.19
C PRO A 210 -8.05 17.49 12.34
N PRO A 211 -8.87 16.46 12.61
CA PRO A 211 -10.12 16.25 11.92
C PRO A 211 -10.99 17.49 11.90
N GLN A 212 -11.51 17.85 10.73
CA GLN A 212 -12.37 19.02 10.56
C GLN A 212 -13.82 18.65 10.82
N VAL A 213 -14.43 19.33 11.79
CA VAL A 213 -15.85 19.19 12.13
C VAL A 213 -16.54 20.49 11.79
N PRO A 214 -17.51 20.51 10.87
CA PRO A 214 -18.25 21.71 10.54
C PRO A 214 -19.01 22.28 11.75
N GLY A 215 -18.95 23.58 11.93
CA GLY A 215 -19.71 24.28 12.97
C GLY A 215 -19.20 24.12 14.40
N GLY A 216 -18.01 23.56 14.60
CA GLY A 216 -17.42 23.42 15.93
C GLY A 216 -18.19 22.54 16.91
N ARG A 217 -19.12 21.74 16.43
CA ARG A 217 -19.93 20.81 17.24
C ARG A 217 -19.15 19.54 17.50
N GLY A 218 -18.52 19.50 18.66
CA GLY A 218 -17.82 18.34 19.19
C GLY A 218 -16.30 18.57 19.21
N SER A 219 -15.75 18.80 20.42
CA SER A 219 -14.33 18.58 20.63
C SER A 219 -14.13 17.06 20.63
N TYR A 220 -13.69 16.50 19.52
CA TYR A 220 -13.04 15.20 19.61
C TYR A 220 -11.74 15.46 20.38
N ASP A 221 -11.58 14.82 21.52
CA ASP A 221 -10.31 14.73 22.23
C ASP A 221 -9.39 13.90 21.32
N VAL A 222 -8.78 14.56 20.35
CA VAL A 222 -7.84 13.89 19.43
C VAL A 222 -6.57 13.76 20.22
N PRO A 223 -6.16 12.53 20.61
CA PRO A 223 -4.84 12.31 21.15
C PRO A 223 -3.83 12.91 20.17
N LYS A 224 -2.76 13.51 20.67
CA LYS A 224 -1.72 14.20 19.91
C LYS A 224 -1.51 13.54 18.54
N TYR A 225 -2.13 14.11 17.52
CA TYR A 225 -2.22 13.50 16.20
C TYR A 225 -0.85 13.59 15.51
N LEU A 226 -0.29 12.44 15.21
CA LEU A 226 0.93 12.33 14.40
C LEU A 226 0.52 11.84 13.01
N PRO A 227 0.84 12.60 11.95
CA PRO A 227 0.52 12.15 10.60
C PRO A 227 1.24 10.85 10.28
N LEU A 228 0.55 9.95 9.60
CA LEU A 228 1.14 8.71 9.11
C LEU A 228 2.10 9.00 7.96
N ALA A 229 3.16 8.19 7.87
CA ALA A 229 4.05 8.23 6.73
C ALA A 229 3.30 7.77 5.47
N MET A 230 3.42 8.55 4.40
CA MET A 230 2.80 8.19 3.12
C MET A 230 3.53 7.01 2.46
N THR A 231 2.76 6.10 1.87
CA THR A 231 3.30 4.98 1.10
C THR A 231 3.72 5.47 -0.29
N PRO A 232 4.99 5.30 -0.67
CA PRO A 232 5.46 5.69 -2.01
C PRO A 232 4.89 4.76 -3.08
N VAL A 233 4.63 5.32 -4.26
CA VAL A 233 4.34 4.58 -5.49
C VAL A 233 5.63 4.50 -6.29
N TRP A 234 6.14 3.30 -6.46
CA TRP A 234 7.41 3.05 -7.13
C TRP A 234 7.24 2.92 -8.64
N LYS A 235 8.24 3.38 -9.37
CA LYS A 235 8.37 3.22 -10.81
C LYS A 235 9.79 2.74 -11.13
N GLY A 236 9.92 1.71 -11.96
CA GLY A 236 11.20 1.30 -12.51
C GLY A 236 11.68 2.27 -13.58
N THR A 237 12.99 2.54 -13.63
CA THR A 237 13.60 3.41 -14.66
C THR A 237 13.79 2.68 -15.99
N GLN A 238 13.78 1.34 -15.96
CA GLN A 238 13.83 0.51 -17.17
C GLN A 238 12.43 -0.04 -17.46
N PRO A 239 12.06 -0.21 -18.74
CA PRO A 239 10.80 -0.86 -19.09
C PRO A 239 10.83 -2.29 -18.55
N ALA A 240 10.18 -2.48 -17.43
CA ALA A 240 9.95 -3.80 -16.88
C ALA A 240 8.90 -4.50 -17.75
N THR A 241 8.90 -5.81 -17.69
CA THR A 241 7.96 -6.67 -18.38
C THR A 241 6.53 -6.15 -18.14
N ALA A 242 5.91 -5.59 -19.18
CA ALA A 242 4.54 -5.10 -19.17
C ALA A 242 4.23 -3.95 -18.19
N ASP A 243 5.20 -3.11 -17.85
CA ASP A 243 5.06 -1.95 -16.94
C ASP A 243 4.48 -2.27 -15.55
N THR A 244 4.55 -3.54 -15.12
CA THR A 244 3.98 -3.99 -13.83
C THR A 244 5.01 -4.07 -12.73
N ALA A 245 6.28 -4.35 -13.06
CA ALA A 245 7.37 -4.50 -12.09
C ALA A 245 8.22 -3.23 -12.01
N ALA A 246 8.66 -2.88 -10.80
CA ALA A 246 9.60 -1.80 -10.57
C ALA A 246 11.00 -2.32 -10.23
N THR A 247 11.10 -3.51 -9.62
CA THR A 247 12.38 -4.13 -9.29
C THR A 247 12.32 -5.66 -9.36
N SER A 248 13.40 -6.34 -9.03
CA SER A 248 13.57 -7.78 -9.08
C SER A 248 13.47 -8.42 -7.69
N TYR A 249 13.11 -9.70 -7.64
CA TYR A 249 13.17 -10.53 -6.42
C TYR A 249 14.62 -10.79 -5.95
N VAL A 250 15.59 -10.65 -6.84
CA VAL A 250 17.00 -11.07 -6.60
C VAL A 250 17.78 -9.91 -6.00
N SER A 251 18.16 -10.05 -4.73
CA SER A 251 18.95 -9.05 -4.00
C SER A 251 20.46 -9.05 -4.33
N GLY A 252 20.95 -10.15 -4.92
CA GLY A 252 22.39 -10.43 -5.04
C GLY A 252 22.97 -11.30 -3.91
N LEU A 253 22.17 -11.58 -2.87
CA LEU A 253 22.51 -12.51 -1.79
C LEU A 253 21.60 -13.75 -1.87
N LYS A 254 22.19 -14.94 -1.81
CA LYS A 254 21.47 -16.20 -2.01
C LYS A 254 20.35 -16.45 -0.99
N ASN A 255 20.52 -15.95 0.22
CA ASN A 255 19.59 -16.14 1.34
C ASN A 255 18.76 -14.88 1.67
N LEU A 256 18.70 -13.91 0.77
CA LEU A 256 17.87 -12.73 0.86
C LEU A 256 17.06 -12.55 -0.43
N THR A 257 15.75 -12.67 -0.32
CA THR A 257 14.80 -12.47 -1.43
C THR A 257 13.96 -11.23 -1.18
N LEU A 258 13.79 -10.40 -2.19
CA LEU A 258 12.95 -9.18 -2.11
C LEU A 258 11.48 -9.54 -2.33
N THR A 259 10.58 -8.80 -1.70
CA THR A 259 9.13 -8.86 -1.89
C THR A 259 8.49 -7.52 -1.56
N GLY A 260 7.18 -7.43 -1.71
CA GLY A 260 6.41 -6.24 -1.37
C GLY A 260 5.96 -5.43 -2.58
N ASP A 261 5.42 -4.26 -2.31
CA ASP A 261 4.82 -3.37 -3.29
C ASP A 261 5.80 -2.82 -4.33
N GLN A 262 7.11 -2.74 -4.01
CA GLN A 262 8.14 -2.31 -4.96
C GLN A 262 8.40 -3.34 -6.07
N ILE A 263 8.01 -4.60 -5.91
CA ILE A 263 8.21 -5.62 -6.95
C ILE A 263 7.18 -5.43 -8.07
N LEU A 264 5.90 -5.35 -7.71
CA LEU A 264 4.77 -5.25 -8.65
C LEU A 264 3.84 -4.08 -8.29
N PRO A 265 4.33 -2.83 -8.26
CA PRO A 265 3.57 -1.68 -7.74
C PRO A 265 2.30 -1.39 -8.54
N ALA A 266 2.28 -1.68 -9.86
CA ALA A 266 1.11 -1.46 -10.71
C ALA A 266 -0.07 -2.38 -10.40
N LEU A 267 0.14 -3.46 -9.62
CA LEU A 267 -0.91 -4.39 -9.24
C LEU A 267 -1.47 -4.14 -7.82
N GLY A 268 -1.00 -3.10 -7.13
CA GLY A 268 -1.50 -2.74 -5.80
C GLY A 268 -1.37 -3.87 -4.77
N ILE A 269 -2.42 -4.11 -3.98
CA ILE A 269 -2.42 -5.14 -2.93
C ILE A 269 -2.23 -6.55 -3.50
N GLU A 270 -2.80 -6.85 -4.66
CA GLU A 270 -2.63 -8.13 -5.33
C GLU A 270 -1.17 -8.34 -5.77
N GLY A 271 -0.51 -7.27 -6.22
CA GLY A 271 0.93 -7.29 -6.51
C GLY A 271 1.75 -7.64 -5.28
N SER A 272 1.40 -7.11 -4.12
CA SER A 272 2.04 -7.45 -2.85
C SER A 272 1.82 -8.91 -2.47
N LEU A 273 0.60 -9.44 -2.62
CA LEU A 273 0.27 -10.85 -2.35
C LEU A 273 1.00 -11.79 -3.31
N VAL A 274 0.97 -11.52 -4.62
CA VAL A 274 1.66 -12.32 -5.64
C VAL A 274 3.17 -12.27 -5.44
N SER A 275 3.73 -11.10 -5.10
CA SER A 275 5.16 -10.98 -4.83
C SER A 275 5.57 -11.76 -3.58
N GLY A 276 4.78 -11.71 -2.51
CA GLY A 276 5.01 -12.49 -1.30
C GLY A 276 5.01 -14.00 -1.56
N TRP A 277 4.00 -14.47 -2.29
CA TRP A 277 3.91 -15.87 -2.68
C TRP A 277 5.09 -16.32 -3.56
N SER A 278 5.46 -15.54 -4.55
CA SER A 278 6.60 -15.84 -5.42
C SER A 278 7.92 -15.84 -4.65
N ALA A 279 8.11 -14.88 -3.75
CA ALA A 279 9.30 -14.83 -2.89
C ALA A 279 9.39 -16.04 -1.94
N ALA A 280 8.26 -16.48 -1.38
CA ALA A 280 8.18 -17.68 -0.57
C ALA A 280 8.59 -18.94 -1.36
N LYS A 281 8.11 -19.08 -2.61
CA LYS A 281 8.53 -20.18 -3.51
C LYS A 281 10.03 -20.17 -3.76
N ILE A 282 10.60 -19.00 -4.04
CA ILE A 282 12.05 -18.84 -4.25
C ILE A 282 12.81 -19.24 -2.98
N ALA A 283 12.42 -18.71 -1.81
CA ALA A 283 13.05 -19.01 -0.54
C ALA A 283 13.01 -20.52 -0.20
N CYS A 284 11.88 -21.16 -0.43
CA CYS A 284 11.72 -22.60 -0.22
C CYS A 284 12.58 -23.43 -1.17
N ALA A 285 12.67 -23.05 -2.43
CA ALA A 285 13.54 -23.72 -3.40
C ALA A 285 15.02 -23.60 -3.00
N LEU A 286 15.44 -22.41 -2.56
CA LEU A 286 16.80 -22.16 -2.07
C LEU A 286 17.11 -22.92 -0.78
N ALA A 287 16.12 -23.16 0.07
CA ALA A 287 16.23 -23.99 1.27
C ALA A 287 16.21 -25.51 0.97
N GLY A 288 16.19 -25.92 -0.30
CA GLY A 288 16.15 -27.33 -0.72
C GLY A 288 14.80 -28.01 -0.47
N LYS A 289 13.76 -27.28 -0.14
CA LYS A 289 12.40 -27.81 0.07
C LYS A 289 11.68 -27.86 -1.29
N LYS A 290 11.68 -29.05 -1.92
CA LYS A 290 10.85 -29.32 -3.11
C LYS A 290 9.44 -29.70 -2.68
N LYS A 291 8.58 -28.73 -2.39
CA LYS A 291 7.16 -28.97 -2.25
C LYS A 291 6.42 -28.29 -3.39
N ASP A 292 5.46 -29.00 -3.94
CA ASP A 292 4.51 -28.47 -4.90
C ASP A 292 3.51 -27.58 -4.13
N TYR A 293 3.69 -26.25 -4.25
CA TYR A 293 2.87 -25.25 -3.53
C TYR A 293 1.57 -24.92 -4.26
N LEU A 294 1.35 -25.55 -5.40
CA LEU A 294 0.11 -25.45 -6.19
C LEU A 294 -0.60 -26.81 -6.15
N ARG A 295 -0.87 -27.36 -5.00
CA ARG A 295 -1.85 -28.43 -4.93
C ARG A 295 -3.24 -27.84 -5.08
N ASP A 296 -4.07 -28.50 -5.88
CA ASP A 296 -5.49 -28.16 -6.11
C ASP A 296 -6.31 -27.93 -4.82
N GLU A 297 -5.86 -28.50 -3.71
CA GLU A 297 -6.42 -28.30 -2.36
C GLU A 297 -6.36 -26.83 -1.86
N VAL A 298 -5.43 -26.00 -2.37
CA VAL A 298 -5.32 -24.59 -2.01
C VAL A 298 -6.18 -23.72 -2.93
N VAL A 299 -6.45 -24.17 -4.15
CA VAL A 299 -7.23 -23.46 -5.16
C VAL A 299 -8.70 -23.91 -5.13
N GLY A 300 -8.97 -25.14 -4.73
CA GLY A 300 -10.32 -25.72 -4.68
C GLY A 300 -11.18 -25.32 -3.49
N ALA A 301 -10.65 -24.57 -2.52
CA ALA A 301 -11.42 -24.09 -1.36
C ALA A 301 -12.15 -22.76 -1.61
N ALA A 302 -12.11 -22.25 -2.84
CA ALA A 302 -12.73 -20.97 -3.24
C ALA A 302 -13.90 -21.12 -4.20
N SER A 303 -14.49 -22.34 -4.33
CA SER A 303 -15.69 -22.60 -5.12
C SER A 303 -16.93 -22.75 -4.26
#